data_c66119ca7fcb1e98b2c21b975f561b1e
#
_entry.id   c66119ca7fcb1e98b2c21b975f561b1e
#
_cell.length_a   1.000
_cell.length_b   1.000
_cell.length_c   1.000
_cell.angle_alpha   90.00
_cell.angle_beta   90.00
_cell.angle_gamma   90.00
#
_symmetry.space_group_name_H-M   'P 1'
#
loop_
_entity.id
_entity.type
_entity.pdbx_description
1 polymer ?
#
loop_
_entity_poly.entity_id
_entity_poly.type
_entity_poly.pdbx_seq_one_letter_code
_entity_poly.pdbx_strand_id
1 'polypeptide(L)'
;LDASGVVKVSGKALAAELTNLKNLRQELNHVILNAKGCDLVQDWLAVLQEFYACLSARKQENNVLFNDDLDLLAIEHLQKNEALRQKYQERYKYIMVDEFQDTNERQRQLIYLLCGNKLDGKNNLFIVGDVKQSIYRFRHADVSVFNKVKEDIAQNAGKNLGMKTNFRSTQSIVESCNTAFCQLMDLTKEEICLEHHEGAN
;
A
#
# COMPACT_ATOMS: atom_id res chain seq x y z
N LEU A 1 3.18 -52.71 26.68
CA LEU A 1 3.12 -53.07 28.09
C LEU A 1 4.17 -54.16 28.32
N ASP A 2 5.12 -53.91 29.25
CA ASP A 2 6.02 -54.97 29.70
C ASP A 2 5.29 -55.85 30.68
N ALA A 3 5.95 -56.94 31.15
CA ALA A 3 5.36 -57.92 32.08
C ALA A 3 4.95 -57.36 33.47
N SER A 4 5.26 -56.07 33.74
CA SER A 4 4.87 -55.32 34.94
C SER A 4 3.69 -54.39 34.72
N GLY A 5 3.15 -54.29 33.49
CA GLY A 5 2.04 -53.42 33.16
C GLY A 5 2.42 -51.93 33.05
N VAL A 6 3.70 -51.58 33.07
CA VAL A 6 4.18 -50.20 33.00
C VAL A 6 4.38 -49.79 31.55
N VAL A 7 3.77 -48.68 31.17
CA VAL A 7 3.96 -48.07 29.84
C VAL A 7 5.29 -47.32 29.80
N LYS A 8 6.27 -47.83 29.05
CA LYS A 8 7.52 -47.12 28.82
C LYS A 8 7.31 -46.10 27.69
N VAL A 9 7.21 -44.81 28.05
CA VAL A 9 7.20 -43.72 27.09
C VAL A 9 8.64 -43.31 26.78
N SER A 10 9.01 -43.25 25.51
CA SER A 10 10.34 -42.78 25.13
C SER A 10 10.55 -41.31 25.53
N GLY A 11 11.75 -40.97 26.00
CA GLY A 11 12.06 -39.58 26.38
C GLY A 11 11.81 -38.57 25.24
N LYS A 12 11.93 -38.99 23.99
CA LYS A 12 11.61 -38.15 22.80
C LYS A 12 10.11 -37.91 22.68
N ALA A 13 9.26 -38.90 22.91
CA ALA A 13 7.81 -38.74 22.88
C ALA A 13 7.33 -37.78 24.00
N LEU A 14 7.88 -37.93 25.20
CA LEU A 14 7.58 -37.02 26.32
C LEU A 14 8.03 -35.58 26.05
N ALA A 15 9.19 -35.38 25.43
CA ALA A 15 9.68 -34.08 25.07
C ALA A 15 8.81 -33.39 23.99
N ALA A 16 8.30 -34.16 23.02
CA ALA A 16 7.37 -33.65 22.00
C ALA A 16 6.04 -33.21 22.65
N GLU A 17 5.47 -34.03 23.56
CA GLU A 17 4.24 -33.65 24.27
C GLU A 17 4.42 -32.41 25.16
N LEU A 18 5.54 -32.28 25.84
CA LEU A 18 5.86 -31.08 26.62
C LEU A 18 5.99 -29.84 25.76
N THR A 19 6.51 -29.97 24.54
CA THR A 19 6.59 -28.85 23.56
C THR A 19 5.18 -28.49 23.10
N ASN A 20 4.34 -29.45 22.77
CA ASN A 20 2.94 -29.18 22.39
C ASN A 20 2.16 -28.47 23.50
N LEU A 21 2.33 -28.92 24.76
CA LEU A 21 1.70 -28.26 25.92
C LEU A 21 2.16 -26.80 26.09
N LYS A 22 3.44 -26.51 25.85
CA LYS A 22 3.97 -25.14 25.88
C LYS A 22 3.35 -24.27 24.78
N ASN A 23 3.23 -24.81 23.57
CA ASN A 23 2.63 -24.09 22.44
C ASN A 23 1.15 -23.80 22.70
N LEU A 24 0.38 -24.80 23.13
CA LEU A 24 -1.04 -24.62 23.50
C LEU A 24 -1.23 -23.59 24.62
N ARG A 25 -0.34 -23.56 25.61
CA ARG A 25 -0.35 -22.54 26.65
C ARG A 25 -0.11 -21.12 26.07
N GLN A 26 0.80 -20.98 25.13
CA GLN A 26 1.06 -19.68 24.47
C GLN A 26 -0.16 -19.23 23.65
N GLU A 27 -0.76 -20.11 22.86
CA GLU A 27 -1.97 -19.82 22.09
C GLU A 27 -3.13 -19.41 23.01
N LEU A 28 -3.35 -20.14 24.11
CA LEU A 28 -4.37 -19.80 25.09
C LEU A 28 -4.14 -18.42 25.73
N ASN A 29 -2.90 -18.09 26.06
CA ASN A 29 -2.58 -16.76 26.57
C ASN A 29 -2.87 -15.66 25.54
N HIS A 30 -2.58 -15.88 24.25
CA HIS A 30 -2.94 -14.93 23.18
C HIS A 30 -4.45 -14.74 23.08
N VAL A 31 -5.23 -15.81 23.14
CA VAL A 31 -6.70 -15.72 23.11
C VAL A 31 -7.24 -14.94 24.31
N ILE A 32 -6.72 -15.19 25.51
CA ILE A 32 -7.13 -14.50 26.73
C ILE A 32 -6.78 -13.00 26.67
N LEU A 33 -5.57 -12.65 26.17
CA LEU A 33 -5.16 -11.27 26.01
C LEU A 33 -6.00 -10.54 24.96
N ASN A 34 -6.31 -11.20 23.85
CA ASN A 34 -7.20 -10.65 22.83
C ASN A 34 -8.63 -10.43 23.36
N ALA A 35 -9.17 -11.40 24.12
CA ALA A 35 -10.50 -11.26 24.72
C ALA A 35 -10.56 -10.08 25.71
N LYS A 36 -9.53 -9.92 26.56
CA LYS A 36 -9.45 -8.77 27.49
C LYS A 36 -9.23 -7.44 26.78
N GLY A 37 -8.59 -7.46 25.58
CA GLY A 37 -8.41 -6.27 24.76
C GLY A 37 -9.66 -5.81 24.04
N CYS A 38 -10.65 -6.68 23.83
CA CYS A 38 -11.88 -6.36 23.09
C CYS A 38 -12.68 -5.22 23.74
N ASP A 39 -12.85 -5.24 25.03
CA ASP A 39 -13.61 -4.20 25.75
C ASP A 39 -12.92 -2.84 25.64
N LEU A 40 -11.58 -2.82 25.82
CA LEU A 40 -10.79 -1.61 25.67
C LEU A 40 -10.87 -1.06 24.23
N VAL A 41 -10.85 -1.92 23.23
CA VAL A 41 -10.99 -1.51 21.81
C VAL A 41 -12.38 -0.92 21.55
N GLN A 42 -13.43 -1.50 22.14
CA GLN A 42 -14.79 -0.97 22.01
C GLN A 42 -14.93 0.41 22.67
N ASP A 43 -14.36 0.60 23.86
CA ASP A 43 -14.34 1.88 24.54
C ASP A 43 -13.61 2.95 23.71
N TRP A 44 -12.45 2.60 23.15
CA TRP A 44 -11.70 3.48 22.24
C TRP A 44 -12.48 3.83 20.97
N LEU A 45 -13.19 2.86 20.37
CA LEU A 45 -14.03 3.10 19.20
C LEU A 45 -15.18 4.07 19.54
N ALA A 46 -15.81 3.93 20.70
CA ALA A 46 -16.84 4.86 21.13
C ALA A 46 -16.32 6.30 21.28
N VAL A 47 -15.16 6.46 21.95
CA VAL A 47 -14.50 7.77 22.10
C VAL A 47 -14.13 8.36 20.74
N LEU A 48 -13.58 7.55 19.82
CA LEU A 48 -13.25 8.01 18.49
C LEU A 48 -14.49 8.43 17.68
N GLN A 49 -15.59 7.69 17.78
CA GLN A 49 -16.83 8.05 17.11
C GLN A 49 -17.37 9.40 17.61
N GLU A 50 -17.39 9.62 18.92
CA GLU A 50 -17.81 10.89 19.51
C GLU A 50 -16.89 12.04 19.10
N PHE A 51 -15.56 11.80 19.13
CA PHE A 51 -14.58 12.78 18.67
C PHE A 51 -14.81 13.16 17.19
N TYR A 52 -15.00 12.19 16.31
CA TYR A 52 -15.24 12.47 14.89
C TYR A 52 -16.56 13.20 14.66
N ALA A 53 -17.61 12.89 15.41
CA ALA A 53 -18.88 13.61 15.33
C ALA A 53 -18.72 15.08 15.76
N CYS A 54 -18.02 15.31 16.88
CA CYS A 54 -17.71 16.66 17.36
C CYS A 54 -16.84 17.44 16.38
N LEU A 55 -15.79 16.81 15.84
CA LEU A 55 -14.90 17.40 14.84
C LEU A 55 -15.66 17.80 13.57
N SER A 56 -16.54 16.92 13.08
CA SER A 56 -17.35 17.18 11.89
C SER A 56 -18.29 18.35 12.10
N ALA A 57 -18.97 18.42 13.26
CA ALA A 57 -19.82 19.54 13.62
C ALA A 57 -19.03 20.87 13.66
N ARG A 58 -17.84 20.86 14.28
CA ARG A 58 -16.98 22.05 14.35
C ARG A 58 -16.49 22.49 12.98
N LYS A 59 -16.15 21.55 12.08
CA LYS A 59 -15.78 21.88 10.71
C LYS A 59 -16.93 22.55 9.96
N GLN A 60 -18.15 22.06 10.11
CA GLN A 60 -19.34 22.64 9.50
C GLN A 60 -19.65 24.04 10.06
N GLU A 61 -19.65 24.22 11.38
CA GLU A 61 -19.86 25.51 12.02
C GLU A 61 -18.90 26.60 11.55
N ASN A 62 -17.64 26.23 11.32
CA ASN A 62 -16.59 27.17 10.91
C ASN A 62 -16.38 27.23 9.39
N ASN A 63 -17.12 26.45 8.59
CA ASN A 63 -16.95 26.30 7.13
C ASN A 63 -15.50 25.99 6.73
N VAL A 64 -14.83 25.06 7.43
CA VAL A 64 -13.45 24.66 7.17
C VAL A 64 -13.37 23.20 6.78
N LEU A 65 -12.42 22.88 5.90
CA LEU A 65 -12.05 21.53 5.50
C LEU A 65 -10.54 21.32 5.70
N PHE A 66 -10.16 20.11 6.08
CA PHE A 66 -8.78 19.69 6.03
C PHE A 66 -8.46 19.11 4.63
N ASN A 67 -7.18 19.05 4.29
CA ASN A 67 -6.77 18.49 2.99
C ASN A 67 -7.28 17.06 2.80
N ASP A 68 -7.27 16.24 3.85
CA ASP A 68 -7.76 14.87 3.81
C ASP A 68 -9.28 14.76 3.57
N ASP A 69 -10.03 15.79 3.94
CA ASP A 69 -11.48 15.84 3.69
C ASP A 69 -11.78 16.04 2.21
N LEU A 70 -10.91 16.73 1.48
CA LEU A 70 -11.10 17.00 0.05
C LEU A 70 -11.13 15.71 -0.76
N ASP A 71 -10.18 14.81 -0.53
CA ASP A 71 -10.13 13.51 -1.19
C ASP A 71 -11.37 12.67 -0.87
N LEU A 72 -11.76 12.62 0.42
CA LEU A 72 -12.93 11.86 0.88
C LEU A 72 -14.23 12.38 0.26
N LEU A 73 -14.44 13.69 0.31
CA LEU A 73 -15.63 14.32 -0.25
C LEU A 73 -15.70 14.15 -1.77
N ALA A 74 -14.57 14.29 -2.46
CA ALA A 74 -14.52 14.09 -3.91
C ALA A 74 -14.90 12.64 -4.26
N ILE A 75 -14.33 11.65 -3.57
CA ILE A 75 -14.65 10.23 -3.76
C ILE A 75 -16.13 9.98 -3.49
N GLU A 76 -16.64 10.44 -2.35
CA GLU A 76 -18.03 10.26 -1.96
C GLU A 76 -19.02 10.83 -3.00
N HIS A 77 -18.77 12.06 -3.45
CA HIS A 77 -19.63 12.71 -4.45
C HIS A 77 -19.57 12.01 -5.80
N LEU A 78 -18.40 11.59 -6.27
CA LEU A 78 -18.26 10.86 -7.52
C LEU A 78 -18.85 9.44 -7.45
N GLN A 79 -18.85 8.80 -6.29
CA GLN A 79 -19.49 7.50 -6.09
C GLN A 79 -21.01 7.60 -6.08
N LYS A 80 -21.54 8.58 -5.36
CA LYS A 80 -23.01 8.76 -5.19
C LYS A 80 -23.68 9.40 -6.40
N ASN A 81 -22.97 10.21 -7.18
CA ASN A 81 -23.54 10.95 -8.32
C ASN A 81 -22.93 10.48 -9.64
N GLU A 82 -23.63 9.57 -10.30
CA GLU A 82 -23.20 9.02 -11.58
C GLU A 82 -23.11 10.08 -12.69
N ALA A 83 -24.06 10.99 -12.77
CA ALA A 83 -24.06 12.05 -13.78
C ALA A 83 -22.84 12.97 -13.60
N LEU A 84 -22.47 13.30 -12.35
CA LEU A 84 -21.27 14.07 -12.06
C LEU A 84 -20.01 13.30 -12.47
N ARG A 85 -19.94 12.00 -12.15
CA ARG A 85 -18.82 11.14 -12.52
C ARG A 85 -18.64 11.06 -14.03
N GLN A 86 -19.71 10.80 -14.77
CA GLN A 86 -19.69 10.74 -16.24
C GLN A 86 -19.24 12.08 -16.84
N LYS A 87 -19.75 13.21 -16.34
CA LYS A 87 -19.31 14.54 -16.76
C LYS A 87 -17.80 14.74 -16.65
N TYR A 88 -17.18 14.29 -15.55
CA TYR A 88 -15.73 14.40 -15.38
C TYR A 88 -14.95 13.39 -16.25
N GLN A 89 -15.46 12.18 -16.42
CA GLN A 89 -14.87 11.18 -17.31
C GLN A 89 -14.89 11.60 -18.77
N GLU A 90 -15.92 12.33 -19.21
CA GLU A 90 -15.99 12.92 -20.56
C GLU A 90 -15.08 14.12 -20.71
N ARG A 91 -14.96 14.93 -19.63
CA ARG A 91 -14.13 16.14 -19.64
C ARG A 91 -12.64 15.82 -19.73
N TYR A 92 -12.18 14.82 -19.00
CA TYR A 92 -10.77 14.43 -18.95
C TYR A 92 -10.51 13.22 -19.86
N LYS A 93 -10.02 13.51 -21.07
CA LYS A 93 -9.68 12.44 -22.03
C LYS A 93 -8.48 11.62 -21.59
N TYR A 94 -7.52 12.24 -20.93
CA TYR A 94 -6.31 11.61 -20.42
C TYR A 94 -6.07 12.07 -18.98
N ILE A 95 -5.68 11.14 -18.14
CA ILE A 95 -5.27 11.39 -16.77
C ILE A 95 -3.82 10.94 -16.67
N MET A 96 -2.96 11.89 -16.30
CA MET A 96 -1.52 11.65 -16.13
C MET A 96 -1.16 11.94 -14.70
N VAL A 97 -0.50 10.99 -14.04
CA VAL A 97 -0.08 11.13 -12.65
C VAL A 97 1.41 10.89 -12.57
N ASP A 98 2.13 11.89 -12.09
CA ASP A 98 3.55 11.82 -11.81
C ASP A 98 3.79 11.47 -10.33
N GLU A 99 5.00 11.00 -10.02
CA GLU A 99 5.42 10.59 -8.67
C GLU A 99 4.40 9.63 -8.00
N PHE A 100 3.88 8.68 -8.76
CA PHE A 100 2.80 7.81 -8.31
C PHE A 100 3.16 6.96 -7.09
N GLN A 101 4.45 6.73 -6.81
CA GLN A 101 4.90 6.03 -5.60
C GLN A 101 4.53 6.75 -4.30
N ASP A 102 4.20 8.05 -4.38
CA ASP A 102 3.80 8.86 -3.24
C ASP A 102 2.28 9.00 -3.08
N THR A 103 1.51 8.23 -3.88
CA THR A 103 0.05 8.20 -3.77
C THR A 103 -0.42 7.22 -2.69
N ASN A 104 -1.60 7.50 -2.15
CA ASN A 104 -2.29 6.63 -1.20
C ASN A 104 -3.51 5.95 -1.85
N GLU A 105 -4.13 5.02 -1.12
CA GLU A 105 -5.29 4.27 -1.61
C GLU A 105 -6.50 5.18 -1.95
N ARG A 106 -6.73 6.28 -1.22
CA ARG A 106 -7.81 7.22 -1.52
C ARG A 106 -7.59 7.93 -2.84
N GLN A 107 -6.37 8.41 -3.08
CA GLN A 107 -6.00 9.06 -4.34
C GLN A 107 -6.11 8.08 -5.52
N ARG A 108 -5.70 6.82 -5.34
CA ARG A 108 -5.93 5.77 -6.32
C ARG A 108 -7.42 5.59 -6.64
N GLN A 109 -8.27 5.52 -5.62
CA GLN A 109 -9.73 5.41 -5.82
C GLN A 109 -10.29 6.59 -6.60
N LEU A 110 -9.86 7.82 -6.29
CA LEU A 110 -10.26 9.01 -7.02
C LEU A 110 -9.85 8.95 -8.49
N ILE A 111 -8.62 8.57 -8.78
CA ILE A 111 -8.09 8.39 -10.13
C ILE A 111 -8.95 7.37 -10.90
N TYR A 112 -9.27 6.22 -10.29
CA TYR A 112 -10.07 5.18 -10.95
C TYR A 112 -11.51 5.62 -11.21
N LEU A 113 -12.12 6.39 -10.30
CA LEU A 113 -13.44 6.98 -10.54
C LEU A 113 -13.45 7.92 -11.74
N LEU A 114 -12.35 8.64 -11.97
CA LEU A 114 -12.19 9.55 -13.10
C LEU A 114 -11.84 8.83 -14.40
N CYS A 115 -11.08 7.74 -14.35
CA CYS A 115 -10.71 6.95 -15.54
C CYS A 115 -11.84 6.05 -16.07
N GLY A 116 -12.86 5.79 -15.24
CA GLY A 116 -13.80 4.68 -15.42
C GLY A 116 -13.38 3.50 -14.53
N ASN A 117 -14.30 2.99 -13.74
CA ASN A 117 -14.09 2.09 -12.59
C ASN A 117 -13.29 0.80 -12.86
N LYS A 118 -12.92 0.50 -14.09
CA LYS A 118 -12.25 -0.76 -14.45
C LYS A 118 -11.06 -0.62 -15.37
N LEU A 119 -10.55 0.56 -15.67
CA LEU A 119 -9.54 0.71 -16.72
C LEU A 119 -9.95 -0.02 -18.04
N ASP A 120 -11.24 -0.02 -18.33
CA ASP A 120 -11.92 -0.86 -19.34
C ASP A 120 -11.58 -0.48 -20.80
N GLY A 121 -10.28 -0.49 -21.10
CA GLY A 121 -9.77 -0.36 -22.47
C GLY A 121 -9.80 1.06 -23.04
N LYS A 122 -10.20 2.07 -22.27
CA LYS A 122 -10.19 3.46 -22.72
C LYS A 122 -8.78 4.03 -22.86
N ASN A 123 -7.75 3.33 -22.33
CA ASN A 123 -6.32 3.72 -22.40
C ASN A 123 -6.07 5.19 -22.06
N ASN A 124 -6.76 5.71 -21.07
CA ASN A 124 -6.74 7.12 -20.69
C ASN A 124 -5.92 7.41 -19.43
N LEU A 125 -5.36 6.40 -18.77
CA LEU A 125 -4.50 6.53 -17.59
C LEU A 125 -3.04 6.34 -17.96
N PHE A 126 -2.20 7.31 -17.58
CA PHE A 126 -0.75 7.24 -17.67
C PHE A 126 -0.16 7.59 -16.30
N ILE A 127 0.64 6.71 -15.74
CA ILE A 127 1.32 6.92 -14.46
C ILE A 127 2.83 6.83 -14.63
N VAL A 128 3.53 7.68 -13.91
CA VAL A 128 5.00 7.67 -13.81
C VAL A 128 5.38 7.62 -12.34
N GLY A 129 6.41 6.88 -12.02
CA GLY A 129 6.91 6.79 -10.66
C GLY A 129 8.05 5.79 -10.53
N ASP A 130 8.76 5.89 -9.44
CA ASP A 130 9.81 4.94 -9.06
C ASP A 130 9.64 4.54 -7.59
N VAL A 131 9.29 3.28 -7.37
CA VAL A 131 9.09 2.70 -6.03
C VAL A 131 10.28 2.97 -5.10
N LYS A 132 11.50 2.99 -5.64
CA LYS A 132 12.72 3.23 -4.88
C LYS A 132 12.83 4.66 -4.34
N GLN A 133 12.08 5.61 -4.92
CA GLN A 133 12.07 7.02 -4.54
C GLN A 133 10.97 7.37 -3.53
N SER A 134 10.15 6.40 -3.13
CA SER A 134 9.09 6.64 -2.14
C SER A 134 9.66 6.99 -0.77
N ILE A 135 9.42 8.22 -0.31
CA ILE A 135 9.87 8.74 0.99
C ILE A 135 8.73 9.29 1.84
N TYR A 136 7.49 9.29 1.33
CA TYR A 136 6.33 9.93 1.98
C TYR A 136 5.40 8.94 2.71
N ARG A 137 5.94 7.81 3.20
CA ARG A 137 5.17 6.85 4.00
C ARG A 137 4.49 7.49 5.22
N PHE A 138 5.12 8.48 5.83
CA PHE A 138 4.56 9.26 6.95
C PHE A 138 3.36 10.14 6.56
N ARG A 139 3.11 10.33 5.25
CA ARG A 139 1.92 10.98 4.66
C ARG A 139 0.95 9.99 4.05
N HIS A 140 0.99 8.74 4.52
CA HIS A 140 0.14 7.65 4.02
C HIS A 140 0.43 7.19 2.59
N ALA A 141 1.57 7.59 1.98
CA ALA A 141 2.01 6.98 0.74
C ALA A 141 2.25 5.48 0.93
N ASP A 142 1.76 4.69 0.00
CA ASP A 142 1.85 3.24 0.07
C ASP A 142 2.32 2.65 -1.26
N VAL A 143 3.54 2.14 -1.25
CA VAL A 143 4.16 1.48 -2.41
C VAL A 143 3.33 0.30 -2.93
N SER A 144 2.58 -0.38 -2.06
CA SER A 144 1.71 -1.48 -2.48
C SER A 144 0.61 -1.02 -3.45
N VAL A 145 0.16 0.24 -3.31
CA VAL A 145 -0.80 0.88 -4.21
C VAL A 145 -0.22 1.00 -5.63
N PHE A 146 1.04 1.41 -5.75
CA PHE A 146 1.71 1.50 -7.04
C PHE A 146 1.83 0.14 -7.73
N ASN A 147 2.27 -0.90 -6.99
CA ASN A 147 2.39 -2.25 -7.53
C ASN A 147 1.03 -2.80 -7.96
N LYS A 148 -0.01 -2.59 -7.17
CA LYS A 148 -1.38 -2.99 -7.50
C LYS A 148 -1.87 -2.33 -8.80
N VAL A 149 -1.61 -1.03 -8.98
CA VAL A 149 -2.01 -0.34 -10.21
C VAL A 149 -1.21 -0.84 -11.42
N LYS A 150 0.07 -1.17 -11.28
CA LYS A 150 0.85 -1.84 -12.35
C LYS A 150 0.24 -3.17 -12.78
N GLU A 151 -0.20 -3.97 -11.82
CA GLU A 151 -0.88 -5.23 -12.08
C GLU A 151 -2.24 -5.01 -12.76
N ASP A 152 -3.04 -4.08 -12.25
CA ASP A 152 -4.34 -3.72 -12.82
C ASP A 152 -4.19 -3.25 -14.29
N ILE A 153 -3.20 -2.41 -14.57
CA ILE A 153 -2.91 -1.95 -15.95
C ILE A 153 -2.52 -3.13 -16.84
N ALA A 154 -1.66 -4.03 -16.37
CA ALA A 154 -1.23 -5.20 -17.16
C ALA A 154 -2.39 -6.14 -17.44
N GLN A 155 -3.28 -6.36 -16.47
CA GLN A 155 -4.48 -7.23 -16.62
C GLN A 155 -5.52 -6.64 -17.59
N ASN A 156 -5.53 -5.32 -17.78
CA ASN A 156 -6.46 -4.62 -18.67
C ASN A 156 -5.80 -4.19 -20.01
N ALA A 157 -4.89 -5.01 -20.54
CA ALA A 157 -4.20 -4.82 -21.81
C ALA A 157 -3.35 -3.52 -21.90
N GLY A 158 -3.02 -2.91 -20.76
CA GLY A 158 -2.09 -1.80 -20.67
C GLY A 158 -0.64 -2.25 -20.79
N LYS A 159 0.27 -1.28 -20.83
CA LYS A 159 1.71 -1.53 -20.99
C LYS A 159 2.48 -0.97 -19.79
N ASN A 160 3.35 -1.77 -19.21
CA ASN A 160 4.36 -1.33 -18.26
C ASN A 160 5.68 -1.10 -19.01
N LEU A 161 6.21 0.11 -18.89
CA LEU A 161 7.47 0.51 -19.53
C LEU A 161 8.49 0.86 -18.46
N GLY A 162 9.72 0.37 -18.62
CA GLY A 162 10.84 0.77 -17.78
C GLY A 162 11.70 1.82 -18.49
N MET A 163 12.03 2.90 -17.81
CA MET A 163 12.99 3.89 -18.29
C MET A 163 14.31 3.68 -17.56
N LYS A 164 15.35 3.24 -18.27
CA LYS A 164 16.67 2.97 -17.70
C LYS A 164 17.71 4.03 -18.06
N THR A 165 17.46 4.82 -19.09
CA THR A 165 18.42 5.79 -19.59
C THR A 165 18.36 7.08 -18.79
N ASN A 166 19.50 7.48 -18.23
CA ASN A 166 19.65 8.71 -17.48
C ASN A 166 20.21 9.81 -18.39
N PHE A 167 19.42 10.88 -18.57
CA PHE A 167 19.79 12.06 -19.38
C PHE A 167 20.23 13.26 -18.53
N ARG A 168 20.18 13.12 -17.20
CA ARG A 168 20.39 14.26 -16.28
C ARG A 168 21.81 14.29 -15.69
N SER A 169 22.35 13.14 -15.36
CA SER A 169 23.60 13.04 -14.58
C SER A 169 24.77 12.61 -15.46
N THR A 170 25.97 13.02 -15.08
CA THR A 170 27.21 12.57 -15.74
C THR A 170 27.44 11.07 -15.52
N GLN A 171 28.21 10.46 -16.40
CA GLN A 171 28.50 9.02 -16.35
C GLN A 171 29.10 8.59 -15.01
N SER A 172 30.03 9.37 -14.45
CA SER A 172 30.68 9.04 -13.18
C SER A 172 29.70 8.98 -12.01
N ILE A 173 28.69 9.86 -12.01
CA ILE A 173 27.62 9.85 -10.98
C ILE A 173 26.75 8.61 -11.15
N VAL A 174 26.33 8.30 -12.36
CA VAL A 174 25.49 7.12 -12.65
C VAL A 174 26.21 5.84 -12.24
N GLU A 175 27.50 5.69 -12.61
CA GLU A 175 28.31 4.51 -12.26
C GLU A 175 28.52 4.37 -10.75
N SER A 176 28.80 5.48 -10.06
CA SER A 176 28.95 5.49 -8.61
C SER A 176 27.66 5.10 -7.89
N CYS A 177 26.52 5.64 -8.32
CA CYS A 177 25.21 5.27 -7.79
C CYS A 177 24.89 3.79 -8.06
N ASN A 178 25.09 3.32 -9.29
CA ASN A 178 24.86 1.92 -9.63
C ASN A 178 25.70 0.98 -8.76
N THR A 179 26.99 1.29 -8.56
CA THR A 179 27.87 0.48 -7.72
C THR A 179 27.39 0.44 -6.26
N ALA A 180 27.06 1.58 -5.70
CA ALA A 180 26.61 1.68 -4.31
C ALA A 180 25.27 0.98 -4.08
N PHE A 181 24.28 1.24 -4.92
CA PHE A 181 22.93 0.71 -4.73
C PHE A 181 22.78 -0.76 -5.10
N CYS A 182 23.55 -1.28 -6.06
CA CYS A 182 23.59 -2.72 -6.32
C CYS A 182 24.08 -3.52 -5.10
N GLN A 183 24.96 -2.95 -4.28
CA GLN A 183 25.43 -3.60 -3.06
C GLN A 183 24.46 -3.46 -1.88
N LEU A 184 23.81 -2.28 -1.75
CA LEU A 184 22.97 -1.95 -0.60
C LEU A 184 21.57 -2.53 -0.66
N MET A 185 21.00 -2.68 -1.86
CA MET A 185 19.59 -3.04 -2.04
C MET A 185 19.35 -4.51 -2.37
N ASP A 186 20.39 -5.32 -2.48
CA ASP A 186 20.32 -6.74 -2.86
C ASP A 186 19.42 -7.00 -4.10
N LEU A 187 19.38 -6.03 -5.01
CA LEU A 187 18.59 -6.06 -6.23
C LEU A 187 19.49 -6.45 -7.40
N THR A 188 18.91 -7.06 -8.41
CA THR A 188 19.64 -7.41 -9.62
C THR A 188 20.09 -6.15 -10.37
N LYS A 189 21.21 -6.25 -11.12
CA LYS A 189 21.68 -5.14 -11.97
C LYS A 189 20.58 -4.65 -12.92
N GLU A 190 19.72 -5.54 -13.40
CA GLU A 190 18.65 -5.22 -14.33
C GLU A 190 17.54 -4.34 -13.70
N GLU A 191 17.36 -4.40 -12.37
CA GLU A 191 16.33 -3.65 -11.65
C GLU A 191 16.79 -2.27 -11.21
N ILE A 192 18.12 -2.05 -11.03
CA ILE A 192 18.66 -0.82 -10.45
C ILE A 192 19.47 -0.01 -11.46
N CYS A 193 20.23 -0.69 -12.32
CA CYS A 193 21.23 0.00 -13.15
C CYS A 193 20.58 0.95 -14.13
N LEU A 194 20.99 2.21 -14.03
CA LEU A 194 20.72 3.24 -15.02
C LEU A 194 21.83 3.25 -16.06
N GLU A 195 21.48 3.50 -17.30
CA GLU A 195 22.39 3.68 -18.42
C GLU A 195 22.60 5.18 -18.64
N HIS A 196 23.85 5.61 -18.71
CA HIS A 196 24.16 7.01 -19.05
C HIS A 196 23.90 7.24 -20.54
N HIS A 197 23.24 8.36 -20.88
CA HIS A 197 23.11 8.79 -22.27
C HIS A 197 24.32 9.60 -22.68
N GLU A 198 25.04 9.16 -23.72
CA GLU A 198 26.14 9.93 -24.32
C GLU A 198 25.57 11.26 -24.88
N GLY A 199 25.88 12.38 -24.23
CA GLY A 199 25.38 13.70 -24.60
C GLY A 199 24.57 14.41 -23.50
N ALA A 200 24.39 13.79 -22.34
CA ALA A 200 23.94 14.48 -21.13
C ALA A 200 25.13 15.31 -20.58
N ASN A 201 25.00 16.63 -20.62
CA ASN A 201 25.97 17.58 -20.05
C ASN A 201 25.54 17.97 -18.63
#